data_941b3ae7d92875742cd016ed1535fef4
#
_entry.id   941b3ae7d92875742cd016ed1535fef4
#
_cell.length_a   1.000
_cell.length_b   1.000
_cell.length_c   1.000
_cell.angle_alpha   90.00
_cell.angle_beta   90.00
_cell.angle_gamma   90.00
#
_symmetry.space_group_name_H-M   'P 1'
#
loop_
_entity.id
_entity.type
_entity.pdbx_description
1 polymer ?
#
loop_
_entity_poly.entity_id
_entity_poly.type
_entity_poly.pdbx_seq_one_letter_code
_entity_poly.pdbx_strand_id
1 'polypeptide(L)'
;MKKMMIAAMMLLLSTASFAGKSDVLKAILKAKTYTEAEQLLTQGINQLADNSEKAAAYNYLTQLALKAAQADQATGKESAEAYEAVANAFSNAQECVKYDQLPDAKGKVKPKYASLADQLYIMRGQLINGGVFFQNAKDDAKAYKYLAEYVETATWPMFSKFDITKDANLNDIAYYATYYAYQNKDWAKAEKYVKYAVKSQERSKDAKQLELAILGAQLKTHEDSVNYANTLEQKLNEEPENVSIFTLLVTTLSNIGEQAKADQIVDAALAKNPNNYGALVMKGQFESQRKNYEAAADALVKALPLAADDTQRIAINASIGQCYFYHAQEAVARVKGVIAGPTKEQFDKVYNKAIGYLLEAKKLDVKNESKRLWA
;
A
#
# COMPACT_ATOMS: atom_id res chain seq x y z
N MET A 1 7.91 -33.61 -12.03
CA MET A 1 6.44 -33.56 -12.10
C MET A 1 5.86 -32.25 -12.62
N LYS A 2 6.60 -31.10 -12.67
CA LYS A 2 6.11 -29.83 -13.24
C LYS A 2 5.98 -29.80 -14.80
N LYS A 3 6.63 -30.69 -15.52
CA LYS A 3 6.60 -30.70 -17.00
C LYS A 3 5.42 -31.45 -17.62
N MET A 4 4.65 -32.23 -16.88
CA MET A 4 3.53 -33.02 -17.43
C MET A 4 2.14 -32.37 -17.33
N MET A 5 1.97 -31.27 -16.59
CA MET A 5 0.67 -30.58 -16.51
C MET A 5 0.44 -29.57 -17.66
N ILE A 6 1.45 -29.21 -18.42
CA ILE A 6 1.35 -28.25 -19.53
C ILE A 6 0.76 -28.87 -20.81
N ALA A 7 0.81 -30.18 -20.95
CA ALA A 7 0.39 -30.88 -22.19
C ALA A 7 -1.12 -31.14 -22.34
N ALA A 8 -1.96 -30.87 -21.34
CA ALA A 8 -3.39 -31.21 -21.34
C ALA A 8 -4.33 -30.04 -21.68
N MET A 9 -3.82 -28.82 -21.85
CA MET A 9 -4.62 -27.70 -22.35
C MET A 9 -4.52 -27.58 -23.89
N MET A 10 -4.92 -28.62 -24.60
CA MET A 10 -5.19 -28.46 -26.03
C MET A 10 -6.43 -27.58 -26.20
N LEU A 11 -6.21 -26.38 -26.71
CA LEU A 11 -7.21 -25.45 -27.18
C LEU A 11 -8.26 -26.17 -28.04
N LEU A 12 -9.46 -26.28 -27.51
CA LEU A 12 -10.66 -26.42 -28.34
C LEU A 12 -10.93 -25.06 -29.02
N LEU A 13 -10.12 -24.70 -30.01
CA LEU A 13 -10.59 -23.86 -31.11
C LEU A 13 -11.67 -24.67 -31.82
N SER A 14 -12.87 -24.72 -31.22
CA SER A 14 -14.03 -25.25 -31.90
C SER A 14 -14.12 -24.52 -33.24
N THR A 15 -14.12 -25.23 -34.34
CA THR A 15 -14.50 -24.72 -35.66
C THR A 15 -15.88 -24.10 -35.50
N ALA A 16 -15.92 -22.80 -35.20
CA ALA A 16 -17.17 -22.10 -34.98
C ALA A 16 -17.95 -22.11 -36.30
N SER A 17 -19.12 -22.69 -36.30
CA SER A 17 -20.05 -22.56 -37.43
C SER A 17 -20.36 -21.07 -37.62
N PHE A 18 -20.03 -20.51 -38.77
CA PHE A 18 -20.21 -19.08 -39.09
C PHE A 18 -21.59 -18.76 -39.63
N ALA A 19 -22.49 -19.75 -39.77
CA ALA A 19 -23.85 -19.53 -40.27
C ALA A 19 -24.65 -18.68 -39.25
N GLY A 20 -25.16 -17.53 -39.68
CA GLY A 20 -26.00 -16.64 -38.89
C GLY A 20 -25.25 -15.63 -37.98
N LYS A 21 -23.92 -15.57 -38.06
CA LYS A 21 -23.10 -14.55 -37.30
C LYS A 21 -22.94 -13.28 -38.13
N SER A 22 -22.77 -12.13 -37.41
CA SER A 22 -22.41 -10.86 -38.05
C SER A 22 -21.08 -10.98 -38.80
N ASP A 23 -20.87 -10.12 -39.80
CA ASP A 23 -19.62 -10.16 -40.60
C ASP A 23 -18.43 -9.71 -39.74
N VAL A 24 -18.65 -8.83 -38.76
CA VAL A 24 -17.64 -8.42 -37.78
C VAL A 24 -17.19 -9.62 -36.92
N LEU A 25 -18.14 -10.38 -36.37
CA LEU A 25 -17.77 -11.56 -35.58
C LEU A 25 -17.02 -12.60 -36.45
N LYS A 26 -17.45 -12.81 -37.70
CA LYS A 26 -16.73 -13.69 -38.63
C LYS A 26 -15.29 -13.23 -38.86
N ALA A 27 -15.08 -11.91 -39.00
CA ALA A 27 -13.75 -11.37 -39.20
C ALA A 27 -12.87 -11.57 -37.93
N ILE A 28 -13.40 -11.25 -36.73
CA ILE A 28 -12.72 -11.47 -35.44
C ILE A 28 -12.31 -12.93 -35.30
N LEU A 29 -13.22 -13.87 -35.53
CA LEU A 29 -12.95 -15.32 -35.40
C LEU A 29 -11.98 -15.90 -36.43
N LYS A 30 -11.65 -15.16 -37.50
CA LYS A 30 -10.63 -15.52 -38.49
C LYS A 30 -9.26 -14.91 -38.23
N ALA A 31 -9.18 -13.91 -37.36
CA ALA A 31 -7.91 -13.27 -37.03
C ALA A 31 -6.91 -14.30 -36.46
N LYS A 32 -5.66 -14.18 -36.86
CA LYS A 32 -4.61 -15.15 -36.47
C LYS A 32 -3.83 -14.68 -35.24
N THR A 33 -3.87 -13.40 -34.93
CA THR A 33 -3.14 -12.79 -33.81
C THR A 33 -4.10 -12.08 -32.87
N TYR A 34 -3.66 -11.94 -31.63
CA TYR A 34 -4.40 -11.17 -30.61
C TYR A 34 -4.63 -9.73 -31.07
N THR A 35 -3.58 -9.04 -31.54
CA THR A 35 -3.64 -7.64 -31.98
C THR A 35 -4.64 -7.43 -33.12
N GLU A 36 -4.66 -8.34 -34.10
CA GLU A 36 -5.63 -8.27 -35.21
C GLU A 36 -7.06 -8.42 -34.71
N ALA A 37 -7.31 -9.41 -33.84
CA ALA A 37 -8.63 -9.66 -33.28
C ALA A 37 -9.10 -8.49 -32.40
N GLU A 38 -8.22 -7.91 -31.59
CA GLU A 38 -8.50 -6.77 -30.72
C GLU A 38 -8.86 -5.51 -31.52
N GLN A 39 -8.10 -5.22 -32.59
CA GLN A 39 -8.40 -4.10 -33.48
C GLN A 39 -9.79 -4.25 -34.14
N LEU A 40 -10.11 -5.44 -34.65
CA LEU A 40 -11.40 -5.74 -35.26
C LEU A 40 -12.54 -5.59 -34.23
N LEU A 41 -12.36 -6.08 -33.02
CA LEU A 41 -13.35 -5.93 -31.95
C LEU A 41 -13.54 -4.46 -31.55
N THR A 42 -12.45 -3.71 -31.36
CA THR A 42 -12.49 -2.30 -30.96
C THR A 42 -13.26 -1.46 -32.00
N GLN A 43 -13.01 -1.71 -33.30
CA GLN A 43 -13.67 -0.99 -34.39
C GLN A 43 -15.11 -1.43 -34.62
N GLY A 44 -15.43 -2.69 -34.32
CA GLY A 44 -16.69 -3.32 -34.72
C GLY A 44 -17.61 -3.74 -33.58
N ILE A 45 -17.30 -3.46 -32.31
CA ILE A 45 -18.06 -3.96 -31.13
C ILE A 45 -19.56 -3.58 -31.18
N ASN A 46 -19.89 -2.39 -31.71
CA ASN A 46 -21.25 -1.93 -31.85
C ASN A 46 -22.00 -2.54 -33.05
N GLN A 47 -21.31 -3.26 -33.91
CA GLN A 47 -21.85 -3.96 -35.07
C GLN A 47 -22.07 -5.45 -34.79
N LEU A 48 -21.68 -5.93 -33.60
CA LEU A 48 -22.02 -7.28 -33.14
C LEU A 48 -23.51 -7.36 -32.83
N ALA A 49 -24.14 -8.44 -33.27
CA ALA A 49 -25.59 -8.57 -33.31
C ALA A 49 -26.23 -8.56 -31.92
N ASP A 50 -25.59 -9.14 -30.92
CA ASP A 50 -26.10 -9.23 -29.55
C ASP A 50 -25.01 -9.53 -28.51
N ASN A 51 -25.44 -9.71 -27.26
CA ASN A 51 -24.49 -10.03 -26.17
C ASN A 51 -23.83 -11.40 -26.35
N SER A 52 -24.45 -12.35 -27.00
CA SER A 52 -23.83 -13.65 -27.26
C SER A 52 -22.70 -13.53 -28.26
N GLU A 53 -22.80 -12.65 -29.25
CA GLU A 53 -21.69 -12.36 -30.17
C GLU A 53 -20.55 -11.60 -29.49
N LYS A 54 -20.86 -10.65 -28.60
CA LYS A 54 -19.86 -9.96 -27.80
C LYS A 54 -19.10 -10.93 -26.90
N ALA A 55 -19.82 -11.81 -26.20
CA ALA A 55 -19.18 -12.86 -25.40
C ALA A 55 -18.29 -13.78 -26.26
N ALA A 56 -18.72 -14.15 -27.46
CA ALA A 56 -17.93 -14.99 -28.36
C ALA A 56 -16.66 -14.29 -28.85
N ALA A 57 -16.73 -13.01 -29.15
CA ALA A 57 -15.58 -12.20 -29.54
C ALA A 57 -14.55 -12.10 -28.42
N TYR A 58 -14.99 -11.74 -27.21
CA TYR A 58 -14.10 -11.65 -26.04
C TYR A 58 -13.53 -13.03 -25.64
N ASN A 59 -14.32 -14.10 -25.73
CA ASN A 59 -13.77 -15.45 -25.55
C ASN A 59 -12.65 -15.74 -26.54
N TYR A 60 -12.83 -15.37 -27.81
CA TYR A 60 -11.79 -15.61 -28.82
C TYR A 60 -10.50 -14.86 -28.52
N LEU A 61 -10.60 -13.58 -28.11
CA LEU A 61 -9.44 -12.82 -27.66
C LEU A 61 -8.78 -13.46 -26.43
N THR A 62 -9.56 -13.94 -25.47
CA THR A 62 -9.06 -14.66 -24.29
C THR A 62 -8.23 -15.87 -24.71
N GLN A 63 -8.74 -16.70 -25.67
CA GLN A 63 -8.03 -17.88 -26.13
C GLN A 63 -6.75 -17.53 -26.88
N LEU A 64 -6.74 -16.47 -27.69
CA LEU A 64 -5.52 -16.00 -28.35
C LEU A 64 -4.46 -15.51 -27.35
N ALA A 65 -4.89 -14.77 -26.34
CA ALA A 65 -4.02 -14.27 -25.29
C ALA A 65 -3.44 -15.42 -24.42
N LEU A 66 -4.27 -16.41 -24.05
CA LEU A 66 -3.82 -17.61 -23.33
C LEU A 66 -2.80 -18.41 -24.15
N LYS A 67 -3.03 -18.55 -25.46
CA LYS A 67 -2.10 -19.23 -26.37
C LYS A 67 -0.75 -18.50 -26.43
N ALA A 68 -0.76 -17.18 -26.52
CA ALA A 68 0.47 -16.39 -26.54
C ALA A 68 1.23 -16.53 -25.21
N ALA A 69 0.55 -16.40 -24.06
CA ALA A 69 1.15 -16.58 -22.73
C ALA A 69 1.77 -17.97 -22.54
N GLN A 70 1.11 -19.02 -23.01
CA GLN A 70 1.60 -20.40 -22.94
C GLN A 70 2.80 -20.66 -23.87
N ALA A 71 2.81 -20.07 -25.06
CA ALA A 71 3.94 -20.21 -25.98
C ALA A 71 5.21 -19.62 -25.38
N ASP A 72 5.14 -18.46 -24.75
CA ASP A 72 6.28 -17.81 -24.10
C ASP A 72 6.74 -18.60 -22.87
N GLN A 73 5.82 -19.09 -22.04
CA GLN A 73 6.15 -19.93 -20.88
C GLN A 73 6.85 -21.23 -21.30
N ALA A 74 6.50 -21.82 -22.44
CA ALA A 74 7.14 -23.02 -22.96
C ALA A 74 8.62 -22.79 -23.32
N THR A 75 9.03 -21.56 -23.61
CA THR A 75 10.43 -21.20 -23.86
C THR A 75 11.26 -21.11 -22.57
N GLY A 76 10.61 -21.06 -21.40
CA GLY A 76 11.25 -20.84 -20.10
C GLY A 76 11.83 -19.43 -19.92
N LYS A 77 11.53 -18.51 -20.84
CA LYS A 77 12.01 -17.13 -20.81
C LYS A 77 10.91 -16.20 -20.34
N GLU A 78 11.19 -15.45 -19.30
CA GLU A 78 10.29 -14.38 -18.85
C GLU A 78 10.39 -13.18 -19.77
N SER A 79 9.25 -12.63 -20.19
CA SER A 79 9.19 -11.44 -21.03
C SER A 79 7.99 -10.56 -20.65
N ALA A 80 8.10 -9.26 -20.94
CA ALA A 80 6.99 -8.32 -20.75
C ALA A 80 5.77 -8.72 -21.59
N GLU A 81 6.00 -9.19 -22.81
CA GLU A 81 4.98 -9.63 -23.78
C GLU A 81 4.20 -10.84 -23.25
N ALA A 82 4.90 -11.80 -22.61
CA ALA A 82 4.26 -12.95 -21.99
C ALA A 82 3.30 -12.54 -20.86
N TYR A 83 3.73 -11.64 -20.00
CA TYR A 83 2.89 -11.14 -18.92
C TYR A 83 1.74 -10.26 -19.44
N GLU A 84 1.98 -9.43 -20.46
CA GLU A 84 0.90 -8.67 -21.12
C GLU A 84 -0.15 -9.61 -21.72
N ALA A 85 0.25 -10.73 -22.32
CA ALA A 85 -0.71 -11.73 -22.79
C ALA A 85 -1.53 -12.35 -21.64
N VAL A 86 -0.92 -12.58 -20.46
CA VAL A 86 -1.65 -13.02 -19.26
C VAL A 86 -2.70 -11.99 -18.87
N ALA A 87 -2.32 -10.72 -18.69
CA ALA A 87 -3.26 -9.65 -18.29
C ALA A 87 -4.40 -9.50 -19.32
N ASN A 88 -4.08 -9.56 -20.61
CA ASN A 88 -5.08 -9.52 -21.68
C ASN A 88 -6.06 -10.70 -21.59
N ALA A 89 -5.59 -11.90 -21.25
CA ALA A 89 -6.48 -13.05 -21.05
C ALA A 89 -7.47 -12.82 -19.92
N PHE A 90 -7.02 -12.28 -18.75
CA PHE A 90 -7.90 -11.97 -17.62
C PHE A 90 -8.92 -10.88 -17.98
N SER A 91 -8.47 -9.77 -18.55
CA SER A 91 -9.33 -8.65 -18.92
C SER A 91 -10.42 -9.06 -19.92
N ASN A 92 -10.04 -9.78 -21.00
CA ASN A 92 -10.99 -10.24 -22.00
C ASN A 92 -11.97 -11.29 -21.45
N ALA A 93 -11.50 -12.17 -20.55
CA ALA A 93 -12.38 -13.16 -19.93
C ALA A 93 -13.43 -12.52 -19.01
N GLN A 94 -13.06 -11.45 -18.32
CA GLN A 94 -14.00 -10.68 -17.50
C GLN A 94 -15.13 -10.10 -18.37
N GLU A 95 -14.78 -9.45 -19.49
CA GLU A 95 -15.78 -8.95 -20.44
C GLU A 95 -16.59 -10.08 -21.08
N CYS A 96 -15.94 -11.20 -21.45
CA CYS A 96 -16.62 -12.37 -21.96
C CYS A 96 -17.71 -12.85 -21.01
N VAL A 97 -17.39 -13.10 -19.75
CA VAL A 97 -18.35 -13.60 -18.74
C VAL A 97 -19.45 -12.58 -18.47
N LYS A 98 -19.12 -11.30 -18.44
CA LYS A 98 -20.11 -10.22 -18.29
C LYS A 98 -21.18 -10.29 -19.40
N TYR A 99 -20.78 -10.37 -20.66
CA TYR A 99 -21.71 -10.47 -21.78
C TYR A 99 -22.41 -11.84 -21.87
N ASP A 100 -21.73 -12.92 -21.48
CA ASP A 100 -22.29 -14.29 -21.48
C ASP A 100 -23.44 -14.46 -20.48
N GLN A 101 -23.50 -13.63 -19.45
CA GLN A 101 -24.56 -13.61 -18.45
C GLN A 101 -25.72 -12.66 -18.79
N LEU A 102 -25.64 -11.94 -19.93
CA LEU A 102 -26.70 -11.05 -20.38
C LEU A 102 -27.62 -11.77 -21.39
N PRO A 103 -28.89 -11.32 -21.52
CA PRO A 103 -29.81 -11.88 -22.51
C PRO A 103 -29.27 -11.77 -23.95
N ASP A 104 -29.47 -12.82 -24.75
CA ASP A 104 -29.27 -12.81 -26.20
C ASP A 104 -30.40 -11.98 -26.90
N ALA A 105 -30.34 -11.88 -28.23
CA ALA A 105 -31.35 -11.19 -29.04
C ALA A 105 -32.79 -11.73 -28.86
N LYS A 106 -32.95 -12.93 -28.29
CA LYS A 106 -34.26 -13.58 -28.00
C LYS A 106 -34.64 -13.44 -26.53
N GLY A 107 -33.91 -12.61 -25.73
CA GLY A 107 -34.14 -12.41 -24.31
C GLY A 107 -33.77 -13.60 -23.43
N LYS A 108 -32.97 -14.56 -23.94
CA LYS A 108 -32.57 -15.75 -23.20
C LYS A 108 -31.11 -15.63 -22.68
N VAL A 109 -30.94 -15.98 -21.42
CA VAL A 109 -29.59 -16.09 -20.79
C VAL A 109 -29.16 -17.55 -20.89
N LYS A 110 -28.03 -17.80 -21.62
CA LYS A 110 -27.47 -19.14 -21.82
C LYS A 110 -25.92 -19.07 -21.73
N PRO A 111 -25.35 -19.07 -20.52
CA PRO A 111 -23.91 -19.00 -20.35
C PRO A 111 -23.21 -20.19 -21.04
N LYS A 112 -22.18 -19.89 -21.83
CA LYS A 112 -21.42 -20.88 -22.62
C LYS A 112 -19.96 -20.98 -22.19
N TYR A 113 -19.44 -19.94 -21.52
CA TYR A 113 -18.01 -19.78 -21.30
C TYR A 113 -17.61 -19.99 -19.83
N ALA A 114 -18.37 -20.73 -19.04
CA ALA A 114 -18.10 -21.04 -17.64
C ALA A 114 -16.72 -21.72 -17.42
N SER A 115 -16.23 -22.48 -18.42
CA SER A 115 -14.92 -23.14 -18.36
C SER A 115 -13.73 -22.19 -18.38
N LEU A 116 -13.90 -20.91 -18.75
CA LEU A 116 -12.86 -19.90 -18.65
C LEU A 116 -12.38 -19.75 -17.21
N ALA A 117 -13.27 -19.91 -16.23
CA ALA A 117 -12.90 -19.86 -14.82
C ALA A 117 -11.80 -20.86 -14.45
N ASP A 118 -11.89 -22.11 -14.95
CA ASP A 118 -10.90 -23.15 -14.66
C ASP A 118 -9.54 -22.82 -15.28
N GLN A 119 -9.55 -22.36 -16.54
CA GLN A 119 -8.33 -22.00 -17.27
C GLN A 119 -7.59 -20.83 -16.58
N LEU A 120 -8.33 -19.78 -16.23
CA LEU A 120 -7.73 -18.60 -15.63
C LEU A 120 -7.34 -18.81 -14.16
N TYR A 121 -8.10 -19.62 -13.40
CA TYR A 121 -7.74 -19.89 -12.02
C TYR A 121 -6.34 -20.50 -11.89
N ILE A 122 -5.98 -21.40 -12.79
CA ILE A 122 -4.62 -21.99 -12.87
C ILE A 122 -3.58 -20.92 -13.22
N MET A 123 -3.96 -19.91 -14.03
CA MET A 123 -3.06 -18.86 -14.50
C MET A 123 -2.91 -17.70 -13.50
N ARG A 124 -3.72 -17.63 -12.42
CA ARG A 124 -3.65 -16.53 -11.44
C ARG A 124 -2.25 -16.28 -10.90
N GLY A 125 -1.47 -17.34 -10.64
CA GLY A 125 -0.09 -17.19 -10.19
C GLY A 125 0.81 -16.40 -11.15
N GLN A 126 0.48 -16.34 -12.44
CA GLN A 126 1.23 -15.55 -13.42
C GLN A 126 1.04 -14.05 -13.25
N LEU A 127 -0.07 -13.61 -12.65
CA LEU A 127 -0.25 -12.21 -12.27
C LEU A 127 0.75 -11.80 -11.17
N ILE A 128 1.03 -12.69 -10.20
CA ILE A 128 2.07 -12.44 -9.19
C ILE A 128 3.43 -12.33 -9.87
N ASN A 129 3.77 -13.30 -10.73
CA ASN A 129 5.06 -13.32 -11.44
C ASN A 129 5.25 -12.05 -12.29
N GLY A 130 4.21 -11.62 -13.02
CA GLY A 130 4.21 -10.37 -13.77
C GLY A 130 4.43 -9.14 -12.87
N GLY A 131 3.75 -9.08 -11.72
CA GLY A 131 3.95 -8.03 -10.72
C GLY A 131 5.40 -7.95 -10.25
N VAL A 132 5.99 -9.09 -9.90
CA VAL A 132 7.41 -9.18 -9.47
C VAL A 132 8.37 -8.83 -10.62
N PHE A 133 8.09 -9.28 -11.84
CA PHE A 133 8.90 -8.96 -13.02
C PHE A 133 8.98 -7.44 -13.24
N PHE A 134 7.84 -6.74 -13.23
CA PHE A 134 7.80 -5.29 -13.43
C PHE A 134 8.35 -4.52 -12.23
N GLN A 135 8.20 -5.02 -11.00
CA GLN A 135 8.83 -4.45 -9.82
C GLN A 135 10.37 -4.48 -9.93
N ASN A 136 10.93 -5.60 -10.37
CA ASN A 136 12.37 -5.74 -10.61
C ASN A 136 12.86 -4.83 -11.74
N ALA A 137 12.00 -4.57 -12.74
CA ALA A 137 12.25 -3.62 -13.82
C ALA A 137 12.04 -2.15 -13.39
N LYS A 138 11.63 -1.88 -12.13
CA LYS A 138 11.27 -0.55 -11.59
C LYS A 138 10.12 0.13 -12.35
N ASP A 139 9.23 -0.67 -12.91
CA ASP A 139 7.96 -0.21 -13.51
C ASP A 139 6.83 -0.44 -12.48
N ASP A 140 6.77 0.48 -11.50
CA ASP A 140 5.81 0.40 -10.40
C ASP A 140 4.35 0.45 -10.88
N ALA A 141 4.08 1.14 -11.98
CA ALA A 141 2.73 1.22 -12.55
C ALA A 141 2.26 -0.13 -13.07
N LYS A 142 3.11 -0.85 -13.80
CA LYS A 142 2.80 -2.21 -14.25
C LYS A 142 2.79 -3.19 -13.08
N ALA A 143 3.77 -3.11 -12.16
CA ALA A 143 3.77 -3.95 -10.95
C ALA A 143 2.45 -3.83 -10.20
N TYR A 144 1.99 -2.59 -9.95
CA TYR A 144 0.69 -2.35 -9.32
C TYR A 144 -0.47 -2.97 -10.10
N LYS A 145 -0.52 -2.75 -11.42
CA LYS A 145 -1.58 -3.32 -12.27
C LYS A 145 -1.75 -4.82 -12.05
N TYR A 146 -0.66 -5.58 -12.12
CA TYR A 146 -0.69 -7.03 -12.01
C TYR A 146 -1.03 -7.53 -10.60
N LEU A 147 -0.43 -6.94 -9.57
CA LEU A 147 -0.69 -7.33 -8.18
C LEU A 147 -2.12 -6.96 -7.76
N ALA A 148 -2.61 -5.79 -8.18
CA ALA A 148 -4.00 -5.39 -7.98
C ALA A 148 -4.97 -6.34 -8.66
N GLU A 149 -4.73 -6.70 -9.92
CA GLU A 149 -5.57 -7.64 -10.66
C GLU A 149 -5.63 -9.00 -9.98
N TYR A 150 -4.49 -9.50 -9.46
CA TYR A 150 -4.48 -10.73 -8.68
C TYR A 150 -5.43 -10.66 -7.47
N VAL A 151 -5.37 -9.57 -6.70
CA VAL A 151 -6.26 -9.37 -5.53
C VAL A 151 -7.72 -9.20 -5.96
N GLU A 152 -7.98 -8.45 -7.04
CA GLU A 152 -9.33 -8.25 -7.60
C GLU A 152 -9.99 -9.58 -7.99
N THR A 153 -9.22 -10.52 -8.53
CA THR A 153 -9.74 -11.84 -8.91
C THR A 153 -10.35 -12.60 -7.74
N ALA A 154 -9.97 -12.29 -6.50
CA ALA A 154 -10.53 -12.93 -5.30
C ALA A 154 -12.05 -12.70 -5.14
N THR A 155 -12.58 -11.65 -5.76
CA THR A 155 -14.00 -11.29 -5.69
C THR A 155 -14.73 -11.46 -7.01
N TRP A 156 -14.08 -12.00 -8.04
CA TRP A 156 -14.74 -12.18 -9.34
C TRP A 156 -15.80 -13.27 -9.27
N PRO A 157 -17.05 -13.01 -9.71
CA PRO A 157 -18.13 -14.00 -9.67
C PRO A 157 -17.79 -15.30 -10.38
N MET A 158 -17.01 -15.25 -11.47
CA MET A 158 -16.59 -16.44 -12.21
C MET A 158 -15.72 -17.39 -11.39
N PHE A 159 -15.04 -16.90 -10.34
CA PHE A 159 -14.23 -17.71 -9.44
C PHE A 159 -14.97 -18.18 -8.19
N SER A 160 -16.26 -17.90 -8.06
CA SER A 160 -17.07 -18.26 -6.87
C SER A 160 -17.09 -19.75 -6.52
N LYS A 161 -16.80 -20.62 -7.47
CA LYS A 161 -16.69 -22.08 -7.24
C LYS A 161 -15.37 -22.49 -6.56
N PHE A 162 -14.37 -21.61 -6.52
CA PHE A 162 -13.08 -21.86 -5.88
C PHE A 162 -13.06 -21.23 -4.49
N ASP A 163 -12.49 -21.93 -3.55
CA ASP A 163 -12.30 -21.43 -2.18
C ASP A 163 -11.05 -20.51 -2.11
N ILE A 164 -11.27 -19.25 -2.39
CA ILE A 164 -10.21 -18.21 -2.38
C ILE A 164 -9.60 -18.03 -0.97
N THR A 165 -10.28 -18.45 0.10
CA THR A 165 -9.72 -18.35 1.45
C THR A 165 -8.52 -19.27 1.66
N LYS A 166 -8.36 -20.28 0.79
CA LYS A 166 -7.20 -21.20 0.77
C LYS A 166 -6.04 -20.71 -0.10
N ASP A 167 -6.17 -19.54 -0.72
CA ASP A 167 -5.09 -18.93 -1.50
C ASP A 167 -4.02 -18.39 -0.57
N ALA A 168 -2.94 -19.14 -0.40
CA ALA A 168 -1.85 -18.82 0.52
C ALA A 168 -1.15 -17.48 0.20
N ASN A 169 -1.21 -17.02 -1.06
CA ASN A 169 -0.52 -15.81 -1.48
C ASN A 169 -1.41 -14.55 -1.36
N LEU A 170 -2.74 -14.71 -1.29
CA LEU A 170 -3.66 -13.58 -1.41
C LEU A 170 -3.35 -12.45 -0.43
N ASN A 171 -3.16 -12.80 0.84
CA ASN A 171 -2.98 -11.79 1.89
C ASN A 171 -1.64 -11.06 1.78
N ASP A 172 -0.58 -11.76 1.41
CA ASP A 172 0.75 -11.17 1.24
C ASP A 172 0.81 -10.30 -0.02
N ILE A 173 0.24 -10.75 -1.12
CA ILE A 173 0.14 -9.95 -2.35
C ILE A 173 -0.77 -8.74 -2.16
N ALA A 174 -1.84 -8.87 -1.37
CA ALA A 174 -2.70 -7.74 -1.03
C ALA A 174 -1.95 -6.63 -0.28
N TYR A 175 -0.95 -6.96 0.54
CA TYR A 175 -0.10 -5.94 1.17
C TYR A 175 0.60 -5.07 0.12
N TYR A 176 1.25 -5.68 -0.86
CA TYR A 176 1.95 -4.92 -1.91
C TYR A 176 0.97 -4.14 -2.79
N ALA A 177 -0.16 -4.73 -3.16
CA ALA A 177 -1.21 -4.03 -3.90
C ALA A 177 -1.77 -2.83 -3.12
N THR A 178 -1.95 -2.96 -1.79
CA THR A 178 -2.35 -1.86 -0.90
C THR A 178 -1.30 -0.76 -0.86
N TYR A 179 -0.03 -1.13 -0.75
CA TYR A 179 1.08 -0.17 -0.73
C TYR A 179 1.10 0.68 -2.00
N TYR A 180 1.01 0.06 -3.18
CA TYR A 180 0.95 0.79 -4.45
C TYR A 180 -0.32 1.64 -4.58
N ALA A 181 -1.48 1.13 -4.16
CA ALA A 181 -2.72 1.90 -4.14
C ALA A 181 -2.60 3.15 -3.26
N TYR A 182 -2.00 3.02 -2.07
CA TYR A 182 -1.72 4.13 -1.17
C TYR A 182 -0.79 5.18 -1.81
N GLN A 183 0.33 4.75 -2.41
CA GLN A 183 1.26 5.64 -3.10
C GLN A 183 0.59 6.41 -4.26
N ASN A 184 -0.30 5.76 -4.97
CA ASN A 184 -1.08 6.35 -6.07
C ASN A 184 -2.30 7.15 -5.58
N LYS A 185 -2.55 7.21 -4.27
CA LYS A 185 -3.73 7.85 -3.67
C LYS A 185 -5.06 7.26 -4.18
N ASP A 186 -5.04 6.01 -4.61
CA ASP A 186 -6.24 5.24 -4.97
C ASP A 186 -6.88 4.66 -3.68
N TRP A 187 -7.51 5.55 -2.92
CA TRP A 187 -8.01 5.23 -1.58
C TRP A 187 -9.03 4.10 -1.59
N ALA A 188 -9.91 4.08 -2.60
CA ALA A 188 -10.93 3.05 -2.73
C ALA A 188 -10.32 1.65 -2.85
N LYS A 189 -9.27 1.51 -3.66
CA LYS A 189 -8.56 0.23 -3.80
C LYS A 189 -7.68 -0.06 -2.58
N ALA A 190 -7.03 0.94 -2.00
CA ALA A 190 -6.25 0.78 -0.78
C ALA A 190 -7.11 0.23 0.37
N GLU A 191 -8.30 0.78 0.61
CA GLU A 191 -9.25 0.28 1.61
C GLU A 191 -9.79 -1.13 1.29
N LYS A 192 -9.97 -1.44 0.02
CA LYS A 192 -10.42 -2.77 -0.39
C LYS A 192 -9.35 -3.82 -0.12
N TYR A 193 -8.11 -3.54 -0.50
CA TYR A 193 -7.03 -4.52 -0.44
C TYR A 193 -6.47 -4.69 0.97
N VAL A 194 -6.42 -3.64 1.78
CA VAL A 194 -5.91 -3.72 3.16
C VAL A 194 -6.68 -4.72 4.01
N LYS A 195 -7.97 -4.96 3.72
CA LYS A 195 -8.81 -5.96 4.41
C LYS A 195 -8.29 -7.40 4.26
N TYR A 196 -7.57 -7.68 3.18
CA TYR A 196 -6.84 -8.93 2.98
C TYR A 196 -5.44 -8.84 3.60
N ALA A 197 -4.74 -7.74 3.36
CA ALA A 197 -3.37 -7.53 3.79
C ALA A 197 -3.18 -7.69 5.32
N VAL A 198 -4.11 -7.19 6.14
CA VAL A 198 -4.06 -7.33 7.61
C VAL A 198 -4.13 -8.79 8.09
N LYS A 199 -4.54 -9.72 7.23
CA LYS A 199 -4.58 -11.17 7.48
C LYS A 199 -3.30 -11.89 7.06
N SER A 200 -2.33 -11.19 6.47
CA SER A 200 -1.03 -11.76 6.11
C SER A 200 -0.33 -12.32 7.35
N GLN A 201 0.34 -13.45 7.19
CA GLN A 201 1.15 -14.03 8.27
C GLN A 201 2.46 -13.26 8.45
N GLU A 202 3.06 -12.79 7.35
CA GLU A 202 4.37 -12.14 7.37
C GLU A 202 4.27 -10.62 7.51
N ARG A 203 3.21 -10.00 6.94
CA ARG A 203 3.07 -8.55 6.79
C ARG A 203 1.93 -7.92 7.60
N SER A 204 1.28 -8.69 8.49
CA SER A 204 0.12 -8.19 9.26
C SER A 204 0.42 -6.90 10.01
N LYS A 205 1.59 -6.80 10.64
CA LYS A 205 2.00 -5.59 11.38
C LYS A 205 2.10 -4.37 10.46
N ASP A 206 2.79 -4.52 9.32
CA ASP A 206 2.98 -3.46 8.34
C ASP A 206 1.65 -3.07 7.69
N ALA A 207 0.79 -4.07 7.40
CA ALA A 207 -0.54 -3.86 6.84
C ALA A 207 -1.47 -3.09 7.79
N LYS A 208 -1.44 -3.38 9.09
CA LYS A 208 -2.20 -2.61 10.09
C LYS A 208 -1.73 -1.15 10.18
N GLN A 209 -0.43 -0.90 10.08
CA GLN A 209 0.10 0.46 10.01
C GLN A 209 -0.35 1.18 8.74
N LEU A 210 -0.33 0.48 7.60
CA LEU A 210 -0.80 1.02 6.33
C LEU A 210 -2.32 1.29 6.36
N GLU A 211 -3.13 0.45 7.02
CA GLU A 211 -4.57 0.69 7.26
C GLU A 211 -4.79 2.03 7.98
N LEU A 212 -4.04 2.28 9.06
CA LEU A 212 -4.11 3.54 9.79
C LEU A 212 -3.66 4.73 8.94
N ALA A 213 -2.61 4.56 8.13
CA ALA A 213 -2.13 5.59 7.22
C ALA A 213 -3.17 5.93 6.14
N ILE A 214 -3.87 4.92 5.59
CA ILE A 214 -4.96 5.10 4.62
C ILE A 214 -6.11 5.91 5.25
N LEU A 215 -6.54 5.56 6.45
CA LEU A 215 -7.58 6.30 7.18
C LEU A 215 -7.13 7.74 7.45
N GLY A 216 -5.91 7.93 7.96
CA GLY A 216 -5.37 9.25 8.26
C GLY A 216 -5.20 10.15 7.02
N ALA A 217 -4.90 9.57 5.85
CA ALA A 217 -4.73 10.33 4.61
C ALA A 217 -6.04 10.87 4.02
N GLN A 218 -7.19 10.37 4.47
CA GLN A 218 -8.50 10.73 3.96
C GLN A 218 -9.27 11.71 4.85
N LEU A 219 -8.69 12.14 5.96
CA LEU A 219 -9.30 13.11 6.87
C LEU A 219 -9.50 14.45 6.15
N LYS A 220 -10.76 14.90 6.07
CA LYS A 220 -11.13 16.15 5.41
C LYS A 220 -11.78 17.15 6.35
N THR A 221 -12.41 16.65 7.41
CA THR A 221 -13.19 17.44 8.36
C THR A 221 -12.65 17.24 9.77
N HIS A 222 -13.03 18.14 10.65
CA HIS A 222 -12.76 17.97 12.09
C HIS A 222 -13.43 16.70 12.64
N GLU A 223 -14.65 16.40 12.19
CA GLU A 223 -15.38 15.19 12.58
C GLU A 223 -14.65 13.91 12.14
N ASP A 224 -14.09 13.87 10.91
CA ASP A 224 -13.26 12.73 10.45
C ASP A 224 -12.06 12.53 11.40
N SER A 225 -11.42 13.61 11.81
CA SER A 225 -10.26 13.56 12.69
C SER A 225 -10.64 13.10 14.12
N VAL A 226 -11.81 13.50 14.63
CA VAL A 226 -12.35 13.01 15.90
C VAL A 226 -12.65 11.52 15.82
N ASN A 227 -13.31 11.07 14.75
CA ASN A 227 -13.61 9.65 14.53
C ASN A 227 -12.33 8.81 14.38
N TYR A 228 -11.32 9.36 13.72
CA TYR A 228 -10.01 8.73 13.61
C TYR A 228 -9.33 8.60 14.99
N ALA A 229 -9.34 9.66 15.82
CA ALA A 229 -8.82 9.60 17.18
C ALA A 229 -9.52 8.53 18.02
N ASN A 230 -10.86 8.41 17.92
CA ASN A 230 -11.63 7.37 18.61
C ASN A 230 -11.23 5.96 18.13
N THR A 231 -11.02 5.79 16.85
CA THR A 231 -10.53 4.51 16.28
C THR A 231 -9.14 4.15 16.80
N LEU A 232 -8.23 5.14 16.86
CA LEU A 232 -6.88 4.95 17.41
C LEU A 232 -6.92 4.62 18.91
N GLU A 233 -7.81 5.24 19.67
CA GLU A 233 -7.98 4.96 21.10
C GLU A 233 -8.46 3.51 21.34
N GLN A 234 -9.42 3.03 20.54
CA GLN A 234 -9.84 1.62 20.59
C GLN A 234 -8.69 0.66 20.25
N LYS A 235 -7.96 0.93 19.17
CA LYS A 235 -6.81 0.10 18.78
C LYS A 235 -5.68 0.14 19.81
N LEU A 236 -5.46 1.27 20.49
CA LEU A 236 -4.47 1.36 21.57
C LEU A 236 -4.89 0.53 22.80
N ASN A 237 -6.19 0.45 23.09
CA ASN A 237 -6.68 -0.44 24.16
C ASN A 237 -6.46 -1.91 23.84
N GLU A 238 -6.52 -2.30 22.57
CA GLU A 238 -6.22 -3.67 22.10
C GLU A 238 -4.71 -3.95 22.10
N GLU A 239 -3.89 -2.95 21.74
CA GLU A 239 -2.43 -3.04 21.65
C GLU A 239 -1.74 -1.94 22.47
N PRO A 240 -1.77 -2.00 23.82
CA PRO A 240 -1.33 -0.88 24.70
C PRO A 240 0.15 -0.50 24.57
N GLU A 241 0.98 -1.42 24.08
CA GLU A 241 2.42 -1.19 23.90
C GLU A 241 2.77 -0.77 22.45
N ASN A 242 1.77 -0.52 21.59
CA ASN A 242 2.00 -0.12 20.22
C ASN A 242 2.35 1.38 20.13
N VAL A 243 3.64 1.67 20.07
CA VAL A 243 4.19 3.03 20.01
C VAL A 243 3.64 3.82 18.82
N SER A 244 3.44 3.18 17.68
CA SER A 244 2.92 3.85 16.47
C SER A 244 1.48 4.34 16.67
N ILE A 245 0.60 3.48 17.20
CA ILE A 245 -0.79 3.84 17.50
C ILE A 245 -0.83 4.93 18.57
N PHE A 246 -0.04 4.78 19.64
CA PHE A 246 0.07 5.79 20.69
C PHE A 246 0.45 7.17 20.12
N THR A 247 1.51 7.21 19.31
CA THR A 247 2.00 8.47 18.73
C THR A 247 0.96 9.10 17.79
N LEU A 248 0.30 8.28 16.94
CA LEU A 248 -0.76 8.75 16.06
C LEU A 248 -1.94 9.34 16.84
N LEU A 249 -2.41 8.65 17.90
CA LEU A 249 -3.50 9.12 18.73
C LEU A 249 -3.17 10.46 19.37
N VAL A 250 -2.03 10.53 20.06
CA VAL A 250 -1.62 11.75 20.79
C VAL A 250 -1.43 12.92 19.83
N THR A 251 -0.82 12.69 18.66
CA THR A 251 -0.66 13.72 17.62
C THR A 251 -2.00 14.15 17.04
N THR A 252 -2.91 13.22 16.76
CA THR A 252 -4.24 13.53 16.24
C THR A 252 -5.03 14.39 17.22
N LEU A 253 -5.05 14.00 18.49
CA LEU A 253 -5.70 14.77 19.55
C LEU A 253 -5.14 16.19 19.66
N SER A 254 -3.82 16.34 19.62
CA SER A 254 -3.18 17.67 19.62
C SER A 254 -3.60 18.50 18.41
N ASN A 255 -3.64 17.90 17.22
CA ASN A 255 -4.00 18.61 15.97
C ASN A 255 -5.46 19.06 15.93
N ILE A 256 -6.38 18.34 16.57
CA ILE A 256 -7.80 18.73 16.66
C ILE A 256 -8.11 19.67 17.84
N GLY A 257 -7.08 20.10 18.58
CA GLY A 257 -7.23 21.02 19.71
C GLY A 257 -7.50 20.35 21.05
N GLU A 258 -7.56 19.02 21.12
CA GLU A 258 -7.78 18.22 22.33
C GLU A 258 -6.47 18.02 23.13
N GLN A 259 -5.68 19.09 23.29
CA GLN A 259 -4.36 19.04 23.92
C GLN A 259 -4.41 18.49 25.35
N ALA A 260 -5.44 18.83 26.11
CA ALA A 260 -5.59 18.34 27.49
C ALA A 260 -5.75 16.81 27.55
N LYS A 261 -6.51 16.24 26.61
CA LYS A 261 -6.68 14.78 26.48
C LYS A 261 -5.37 14.12 26.04
N ALA A 262 -4.66 14.74 25.11
CA ALA A 262 -3.33 14.25 24.67
C ALA A 262 -2.34 14.22 25.85
N ASP A 263 -2.27 15.28 26.65
CA ASP A 263 -1.42 15.34 27.85
C ASP A 263 -1.79 14.25 28.87
N GLN A 264 -3.08 14.06 29.15
CA GLN A 264 -3.55 13.03 30.07
C GLN A 264 -3.12 11.61 29.64
N ILE A 265 -3.21 11.31 28.34
CA ILE A 265 -2.80 10.00 27.78
C ILE A 265 -1.28 9.82 27.93
N VAL A 266 -0.49 10.85 27.67
CA VAL A 266 0.97 10.82 27.83
C VAL A 266 1.36 10.64 29.29
N ASP A 267 0.76 11.42 30.20
CA ASP A 267 1.05 11.36 31.63
C ASP A 267 0.61 10.02 32.25
N ALA A 268 -0.55 9.46 31.83
CA ALA A 268 -0.99 8.13 32.25
C ALA A 268 -0.04 7.03 31.78
N ALA A 269 0.46 7.13 30.54
CA ALA A 269 1.44 6.18 30.03
C ALA A 269 2.75 6.23 30.81
N LEU A 270 3.24 7.43 31.17
CA LEU A 270 4.44 7.61 31.98
C LEU A 270 4.25 7.19 33.45
N ALA A 271 3.06 7.37 34.01
CA ALA A 271 2.73 6.88 35.34
C ALA A 271 2.75 5.34 35.40
N LYS A 272 2.26 4.67 34.34
CA LYS A 272 2.27 3.21 34.21
C LYS A 272 3.68 2.68 33.93
N ASN A 273 4.40 3.32 33.03
CA ASN A 273 5.77 2.94 32.64
C ASN A 273 6.63 4.22 32.43
N PRO A 274 7.43 4.62 33.43
CA PRO A 274 8.30 5.80 33.33
C PRO A 274 9.33 5.73 32.18
N ASN A 275 9.59 4.53 31.66
CA ASN A 275 10.47 4.26 30.53
C ASN A 275 9.70 4.02 29.22
N ASN A 276 8.45 4.47 29.11
CA ASN A 276 7.73 4.40 27.84
C ASN A 276 8.34 5.38 26.83
N TYR A 277 9.04 4.82 25.82
CA TYR A 277 9.73 5.59 24.78
C TYR A 277 8.80 6.59 24.08
N GLY A 278 7.65 6.13 23.59
CA GLY A 278 6.70 6.97 22.85
C GLY A 278 6.17 8.12 23.72
N ALA A 279 5.83 7.83 24.97
CA ALA A 279 5.32 8.84 25.90
C ALA A 279 6.40 9.87 26.27
N LEU A 280 7.66 9.45 26.46
CA LEU A 280 8.78 10.37 26.74
C LEU A 280 9.04 11.30 25.54
N VAL A 281 9.00 10.78 24.33
CA VAL A 281 9.16 11.59 23.11
C VAL A 281 8.01 12.60 22.97
N MET A 282 6.77 12.16 23.14
CA MET A 282 5.61 13.06 23.07
C MET A 282 5.63 14.12 24.17
N LYS A 283 6.02 13.76 25.41
CA LYS A 283 6.22 14.73 26.49
C LYS A 283 7.24 15.79 26.11
N GLY A 284 8.40 15.37 25.59
CA GLY A 284 9.44 16.28 25.11
C GLY A 284 8.93 17.23 24.02
N GLN A 285 8.15 16.73 23.05
CA GLN A 285 7.56 17.56 22.00
C GLN A 285 6.57 18.59 22.56
N PHE A 286 5.68 18.19 23.47
CA PHE A 286 4.69 19.08 24.08
C PHE A 286 5.33 20.15 24.95
N GLU A 287 6.32 19.80 25.76
CA GLU A 287 7.06 20.78 26.55
C GLU A 287 7.84 21.76 25.65
N SER A 288 8.42 21.29 24.55
CA SER A 288 9.08 22.15 23.57
C SER A 288 8.10 23.13 22.90
N GLN A 289 6.89 22.68 22.52
CA GLN A 289 5.86 23.55 21.96
C GLN A 289 5.41 24.64 22.96
N ARG A 290 5.40 24.31 24.25
CA ARG A 290 5.13 25.26 25.34
C ARG A 290 6.30 26.17 25.71
N LYS A 291 7.44 25.99 25.00
CA LYS A 291 8.73 26.64 25.29
C LYS A 291 9.36 26.27 26.64
N ASN A 292 8.92 25.17 27.22
CA ASN A 292 9.53 24.60 28.41
C ASN A 292 10.73 23.73 28.01
N TYR A 293 11.72 24.36 27.37
CA TYR A 293 12.81 23.65 26.69
C TYR A 293 13.67 22.77 27.60
N GLU A 294 13.85 23.14 28.87
CA GLU A 294 14.57 22.34 29.86
C GLU A 294 13.80 21.03 30.15
N ALA A 295 12.50 21.13 30.45
CA ALA A 295 11.64 19.97 30.68
C ALA A 295 11.54 19.09 29.44
N ALA A 296 11.51 19.70 28.24
CA ALA A 296 11.54 18.99 26.97
C ALA A 296 12.82 18.18 26.81
N ALA A 297 13.99 18.81 27.07
CA ALA A 297 15.28 18.12 27.00
C ALA A 297 15.35 16.96 28.01
N ASP A 298 14.90 17.16 29.24
CA ASP A 298 14.90 16.13 30.28
C ASP A 298 14.07 14.90 29.90
N ALA A 299 12.90 15.09 29.31
CA ALA A 299 12.07 13.99 28.80
C ALA A 299 12.78 13.23 27.65
N LEU A 300 13.36 13.96 26.71
CA LEU A 300 14.08 13.38 25.56
C LEU A 300 15.38 12.68 25.97
N VAL A 301 16.11 13.21 26.95
CA VAL A 301 17.31 12.54 27.52
C VAL A 301 16.94 11.18 28.13
N LYS A 302 15.78 11.06 28.79
CA LYS A 302 15.27 9.77 29.27
C LYS A 302 14.86 8.84 28.14
N ALA A 303 14.35 9.38 27.01
CA ALA A 303 13.97 8.58 25.84
C ALA A 303 15.19 8.04 25.08
N LEU A 304 16.33 8.76 25.06
CA LEU A 304 17.49 8.44 24.24
C LEU A 304 18.03 7.01 24.42
N PRO A 305 18.24 6.48 25.64
CA PRO A 305 18.71 5.10 25.83
C PRO A 305 17.68 4.03 25.42
N LEU A 306 16.43 4.41 25.20
CA LEU A 306 15.33 3.52 24.82
C LEU A 306 15.10 3.48 23.30
N ALA A 307 15.84 4.28 22.53
CA ALA A 307 15.75 4.33 21.08
C ALA A 307 16.17 3.00 20.45
N ALA A 308 15.33 2.45 19.59
CA ALA A 308 15.50 1.12 19.00
C ALA A 308 16.61 1.09 17.92
N ASP A 309 16.79 2.19 17.19
CA ASP A 309 17.69 2.29 16.04
C ASP A 309 18.37 3.66 15.95
N ASP A 310 19.31 3.78 15.01
CA ASP A 310 20.06 5.01 14.82
C ASP A 310 19.19 6.16 14.27
N THR A 311 18.14 5.86 13.51
CA THR A 311 17.19 6.89 13.03
C THR A 311 16.52 7.59 14.21
N GLN A 312 16.04 6.81 15.18
CA GLN A 312 15.46 7.34 16.41
C GLN A 312 16.50 8.10 17.25
N ARG A 313 17.72 7.56 17.37
CA ARG A 313 18.82 8.23 18.12
C ARG A 313 19.21 9.56 17.49
N ILE A 314 19.28 9.63 16.15
CA ILE A 314 19.56 10.88 15.43
C ILE A 314 18.47 11.91 15.74
N ALA A 315 17.20 11.53 15.59
CA ALA A 315 16.06 12.43 15.81
C ALA A 315 16.03 12.95 17.25
N ILE A 316 16.22 12.08 18.25
CA ILE A 316 16.20 12.48 19.67
C ILE A 316 17.40 13.38 20.01
N ASN A 317 18.62 13.01 19.60
CA ASN A 317 19.80 13.83 19.84
C ASN A 317 19.64 15.24 19.24
N ALA A 318 19.14 15.31 18.00
CA ALA A 318 18.86 16.60 17.36
C ALA A 318 17.83 17.41 18.14
N SER A 319 16.73 16.79 18.60
CA SER A 319 15.69 17.46 19.39
C SER A 319 16.20 17.94 20.73
N ILE A 320 17.01 17.15 21.43
CA ILE A 320 17.66 17.58 22.70
C ILE A 320 18.56 18.78 22.46
N GLY A 321 19.39 18.72 21.41
CA GLY A 321 20.28 19.83 21.04
C GLY A 321 19.51 21.10 20.73
N GLN A 322 18.44 21.02 19.97
CA GLN A 322 17.54 22.15 19.70
C GLN A 322 16.90 22.70 20.97
N CYS A 323 16.42 21.85 21.88
CA CYS A 323 15.86 22.30 23.15
C CYS A 323 16.88 23.10 23.99
N TYR A 324 18.10 22.60 24.15
CA TYR A 324 19.15 23.35 24.87
C TYR A 324 19.53 24.63 24.15
N PHE A 325 19.56 24.65 22.85
CA PHE A 325 19.84 25.85 22.06
C PHE A 325 18.76 26.91 22.26
N TYR A 326 17.48 26.57 22.15
CA TYR A 326 16.39 27.53 22.39
C TYR A 326 16.30 27.96 23.84
N HIS A 327 16.56 27.06 24.80
CA HIS A 327 16.66 27.41 26.22
C HIS A 327 17.73 28.49 26.46
N ALA A 328 18.93 28.31 25.89
CA ALA A 328 20.00 29.27 25.98
C ALA A 328 19.64 30.62 25.32
N GLN A 329 19.03 30.59 24.13
CA GLN A 329 18.57 31.79 23.43
C GLN A 329 17.56 32.60 24.25
N GLU A 330 16.55 31.95 24.84
CA GLU A 330 15.58 32.64 25.68
C GLU A 330 16.22 33.22 26.95
N ALA A 331 17.15 32.49 27.56
CA ALA A 331 17.86 32.95 28.69
C ALA A 331 18.71 34.19 28.38
N VAL A 332 19.45 34.17 27.27
CA VAL A 332 20.23 35.32 26.76
C VAL A 332 19.32 36.52 26.48
N ALA A 333 18.16 36.32 25.83
CA ALA A 333 17.24 37.39 25.49
C ALA A 333 16.66 38.13 26.75
N ARG A 334 16.65 37.47 27.89
CA ARG A 334 16.19 38.07 29.17
C ARG A 334 17.26 38.90 29.86
N VAL A 335 18.53 38.78 29.46
CA VAL A 335 19.63 39.54 30.10
C VAL A 335 19.64 40.96 29.57
N LYS A 336 19.58 41.91 30.51
CA LYS A 336 19.74 43.33 30.21
C LYS A 336 21.21 43.71 30.43
N GLY A 337 21.91 44.10 29.36
CA GLY A 337 23.30 44.55 29.43
C GLY A 337 24.30 43.57 28.82
N VAL A 338 25.58 43.70 29.22
CA VAL A 338 26.66 42.89 28.68
C VAL A 338 26.71 41.52 29.38
N ILE A 339 26.74 40.46 28.57
CA ILE A 339 26.90 39.10 29.08
C ILE A 339 28.37 38.81 29.26
N ALA A 340 28.83 38.77 30.53
CA ALA A 340 30.22 38.54 30.89
C ALA A 340 30.34 37.71 32.18
N GLY A 341 31.55 37.22 32.50
CA GLY A 341 31.83 36.49 33.74
C GLY A 341 30.95 35.24 33.94
N PRO A 342 30.51 34.98 35.17
CA PRO A 342 29.76 33.77 35.49
C PRO A 342 28.49 33.55 34.66
N THR A 343 27.83 34.62 34.23
CA THR A 343 26.63 34.56 33.40
C THR A 343 27.00 34.02 31.99
N LYS A 344 28.11 34.49 31.43
CA LYS A 344 28.61 33.96 30.15
C LYS A 344 28.97 32.48 30.25
N GLU A 345 29.67 32.08 31.29
CA GLU A 345 30.05 30.68 31.52
C GLU A 345 28.84 29.76 31.65
N GLN A 346 27.76 30.23 32.23
CA GLN A 346 26.52 29.47 32.36
C GLN A 346 25.85 29.26 30.99
N PHE A 347 25.81 30.29 30.14
CA PHE A 347 25.30 30.16 28.78
C PHE A 347 26.19 29.26 27.93
N ASP A 348 27.52 29.42 28.02
CA ASP A 348 28.48 28.58 27.28
C ASP A 348 28.30 27.09 27.65
N LYS A 349 28.02 26.76 28.91
CA LYS A 349 27.71 25.38 29.32
C LYS A 349 26.45 24.82 28.63
N VAL A 350 25.38 25.62 28.52
CA VAL A 350 24.13 25.17 27.88
C VAL A 350 24.33 25.04 26.37
N TYR A 351 25.01 26.01 25.72
CA TYR A 351 25.34 25.91 24.29
C TYR A 351 26.25 24.71 24.00
N ASN A 352 27.23 24.42 24.85
CA ASN A 352 28.10 23.26 24.68
C ASN A 352 27.32 21.95 24.82
N LYS A 353 26.30 21.87 25.69
CA LYS A 353 25.38 20.72 25.73
C LYS A 353 24.63 20.59 24.41
N ALA A 354 24.06 21.68 23.88
CA ALA A 354 23.37 21.69 22.61
C ALA A 354 24.27 21.18 21.48
N ILE A 355 25.47 21.72 21.36
CA ILE A 355 26.46 21.32 20.35
C ILE A 355 26.83 19.84 20.50
N GLY A 356 27.02 19.35 21.72
CA GLY A 356 27.36 17.94 21.96
C GLY A 356 26.30 16.98 21.39
N TYR A 357 25.01 17.25 21.66
CA TYR A 357 23.93 16.43 21.13
C TYR A 357 23.77 16.54 19.61
N LEU A 358 23.91 17.73 19.02
CA LEU A 358 23.85 17.92 17.57
C LEU A 358 25.03 17.23 16.86
N LEU A 359 26.23 17.27 17.45
CA LEU A 359 27.38 16.53 16.91
C LEU A 359 27.20 15.02 16.99
N GLU A 360 26.58 14.51 18.05
CA GLU A 360 26.28 13.07 18.15
C GLU A 360 25.23 12.66 17.11
N ALA A 361 24.18 13.47 16.89
CA ALA A 361 23.24 13.25 15.80
C ALA A 361 23.93 13.20 14.43
N LYS A 362 24.82 14.18 14.17
CA LYS A 362 25.62 14.23 12.94
C LYS A 362 26.51 13.01 12.75
N LYS A 363 27.15 12.54 13.80
CA LYS A 363 28.05 11.38 13.78
C LYS A 363 27.30 10.09 13.44
N LEU A 364 26.07 9.94 13.93
CA LEU A 364 25.21 8.80 13.64
C LEU A 364 24.65 8.85 12.21
N ASP A 365 24.44 10.05 11.64
CA ASP A 365 23.90 10.26 10.29
C ASP A 365 24.97 10.18 9.20
N VAL A 366 25.59 9.02 9.05
CA VAL A 366 26.70 8.77 8.11
C VAL A 366 26.37 9.13 6.67
N LYS A 367 25.11 8.95 6.26
CA LYS A 367 24.62 9.24 4.90
C LYS A 367 24.11 10.65 4.70
N ASN A 368 24.09 11.48 5.74
CA ASN A 368 23.53 12.82 5.74
C ASN A 368 22.05 12.90 5.31
N GLU A 369 21.29 11.83 5.52
CA GLU A 369 19.86 11.76 5.17
C GLU A 369 19.01 12.64 6.11
N SER A 370 19.47 12.85 7.33
CA SER A 370 18.81 13.64 8.38
C SER A 370 19.47 15.02 8.63
N LYS A 371 20.28 15.52 7.69
CA LYS A 371 21.06 16.76 7.84
C LYS A 371 20.25 17.95 8.37
N ARG A 372 18.99 18.09 7.94
CA ARG A 372 18.11 19.18 8.39
C ARG A 372 17.81 19.18 9.90
N LEU A 373 18.03 18.07 10.59
CA LEU A 373 17.75 17.93 12.02
C LEU A 373 18.91 18.46 12.87
N TRP A 374 20.16 18.38 12.41
CA TRP A 374 21.36 18.68 13.19
C TRP A 374 22.24 19.78 12.60
N ALA A 375 21.98 20.26 11.38
CA ALA A 375 22.64 21.43 10.78
C ALA A 375 21.94 22.74 11.14
#